data_24881e5d142623a7ee8df23032213f7a
#
_entry.id   24881e5d142623a7ee8df23032213f7a
#
_cell.length_a   1.000
_cell.length_b   1.000
_cell.length_c   1.000
_cell.angle_alpha   90.00
_cell.angle_beta   90.00
_cell.angle_gamma   90.00
#
_symmetry.space_group_name_H-M   'P 1'
#
loop_
_entity.id
_entity.type
_entity.pdbx_description
1 polymer ?
#
loop_
_entity_poly.entity_id
_entity_poly.type
_entity_poly.pdbx_seq_one_letter_code
_entity_poly.pdbx_strand_id
1 'polypeptide(L)'
;ANNYPNWIKTACEKTGKDFLVKYAWAELDVSPLDGKNTDEWCKEYNVEKCSSIAEVCEKSDYVIVLAPSNPEKHLAYVKEVFKYKKNTYVDKTFAPDYATAKEMFDIASTYGTKFFSTSALRYADELNDLIGSKNVFVLGDGGNMEEYIVHEIEMAVKILQEKSLAVKVEKQGNQYVIRIKFEND
;
A
#
# COMPACT_ATOMS: atom_id res chain seq x y z
N ALA A 1 7.97 -7.50 -1.74
CA ALA A 1 9.01 -6.87 -2.56
C ALA A 1 9.28 -7.64 -3.86
N ASN A 2 9.31 -8.97 -3.83
CA ASN A 2 9.83 -9.80 -4.92
C ASN A 2 9.20 -9.57 -6.29
N ASN A 3 7.92 -9.24 -6.36
CA ASN A 3 7.22 -9.10 -7.63
C ASN A 3 7.18 -7.65 -8.18
N TYR A 4 7.48 -6.64 -7.37
CA TYR A 4 7.34 -5.25 -7.78
C TYR A 4 8.14 -4.87 -9.03
N PRO A 5 9.40 -5.30 -9.22
CA PRO A 5 10.12 -4.97 -10.44
C PRO A 5 9.42 -5.47 -11.70
N ASN A 6 8.92 -6.70 -11.68
CA ASN A 6 8.21 -7.29 -12.81
C ASN A 6 6.83 -6.64 -13.03
N TRP A 7 6.09 -6.35 -11.97
CA TRP A 7 4.79 -5.69 -12.08
C TRP A 7 4.91 -4.28 -12.64
N ILE A 8 5.91 -3.50 -12.19
CA ILE A 8 6.17 -2.16 -12.71
C ILE A 8 6.56 -2.24 -14.20
N LYS A 9 7.45 -3.16 -14.58
CA LYS A 9 7.83 -3.38 -15.97
C LYS A 9 6.60 -3.68 -16.84
N THR A 10 5.78 -4.65 -16.43
CA THR A 10 4.56 -5.02 -17.16
C THR A 10 3.57 -3.86 -17.27
N ALA A 11 3.41 -3.08 -16.19
CA ALA A 11 2.55 -1.90 -16.21
C ALA A 11 3.08 -0.82 -17.17
N CYS A 12 4.39 -0.60 -17.21
CA CYS A 12 5.02 0.33 -18.14
C CYS A 12 4.80 -0.07 -19.59
N GLU A 13 4.96 -1.35 -19.92
CA GLU A 13 4.72 -1.89 -21.26
C GLU A 13 3.26 -1.64 -21.71
N LYS A 14 2.29 -1.80 -20.80
CA LYS A 14 0.87 -1.56 -21.08
C LYS A 14 0.48 -0.09 -21.20
N THR A 15 1.13 0.79 -20.45
CA THR A 15 0.71 2.20 -20.31
C THR A 15 1.58 3.19 -21.08
N GLY A 16 2.68 2.75 -21.67
CA GLY A 16 3.67 3.61 -22.32
C GLY A 16 4.43 4.52 -21.34
N LYS A 17 4.41 4.19 -20.04
CA LYS A 17 5.20 4.88 -19.03
C LYS A 17 6.58 4.26 -18.92
N ASP A 18 7.54 5.02 -18.38
CA ASP A 18 8.92 4.57 -18.19
C ASP A 18 9.28 4.69 -16.69
N PHE A 19 9.03 3.62 -15.95
CA PHE A 19 9.43 3.47 -14.56
C PHE A 19 10.21 2.18 -14.38
N LEU A 20 11.20 2.21 -13.52
CA LEU A 20 11.91 0.99 -13.13
C LEU A 20 12.30 1.04 -11.64
N VAL A 21 12.37 -0.11 -11.01
CA VAL A 21 12.98 -0.25 -9.69
C VAL A 21 14.49 -0.26 -9.88
N LYS A 22 15.15 0.81 -9.43
CA LYS A 22 16.58 1.00 -9.67
C LYS A 22 17.42 0.89 -8.40
N TYR A 23 16.85 1.25 -7.26
CA TYR A 23 17.50 1.30 -5.97
C TYR A 23 16.69 0.56 -4.92
N ALA A 24 17.35 -0.12 -4.00
CA ALA A 24 16.68 -0.78 -2.89
C ALA A 24 17.52 -0.76 -1.62
N TRP A 25 16.82 -0.70 -0.51
CA TRP A 25 17.34 -0.92 0.83
C TRP A 25 16.42 -1.87 1.59
N ALA A 26 16.97 -2.69 2.44
CA ALA A 26 16.20 -3.57 3.30
C ALA A 26 16.71 -3.49 4.75
N GLU A 27 15.78 -3.49 5.72
CA GLU A 27 16.12 -3.50 7.16
C GLU A 27 16.79 -4.80 7.57
N LEU A 28 16.31 -5.91 7.02
CA LEU A 28 16.88 -7.25 7.22
C LEU A 28 17.59 -7.68 5.94
N ASP A 29 18.84 -8.10 6.06
CA ASP A 29 19.61 -8.56 4.89
C ASP A 29 19.03 -9.83 4.28
N VAL A 30 18.43 -10.70 5.10
CA VAL A 30 17.79 -11.94 4.67
C VAL A 30 16.28 -11.82 4.83
N SER A 31 15.56 -12.08 3.75
CA SER A 31 14.09 -12.08 3.73
C SER A 31 13.55 -13.22 4.61
N PRO A 32 12.70 -12.93 5.61
CA PRO A 32 12.09 -13.97 6.43
C PRO A 32 11.06 -14.83 5.68
N LEU A 33 10.62 -14.37 4.50
CA LEU A 33 9.60 -15.04 3.70
C LEU A 33 10.17 -16.20 2.88
N ASP A 34 11.32 -15.99 2.23
CA ASP A 34 11.88 -16.92 1.24
C ASP A 34 13.37 -17.19 1.45
N GLY A 35 13.99 -16.60 2.47
CA GLY A 35 15.40 -16.81 2.80
C GLY A 35 16.40 -16.16 1.83
N LYS A 36 15.92 -15.44 0.81
CA LYS A 36 16.77 -14.73 -0.14
C LYS A 36 17.44 -13.53 0.52
N ASN A 37 18.73 -13.34 0.31
CA ASN A 37 19.40 -12.15 0.80
C ASN A 37 19.23 -10.94 -0.15
N THR A 38 19.50 -9.76 0.35
CA THR A 38 19.29 -8.51 -0.40
C THR A 38 20.20 -8.42 -1.62
N ASP A 39 21.43 -8.90 -1.55
CA ASP A 39 22.37 -8.89 -2.69
C ASP A 39 21.91 -9.81 -3.81
N GLU A 40 21.42 -11.00 -3.48
CA GLU A 40 20.86 -11.94 -4.45
C GLU A 40 19.63 -11.35 -5.15
N TRP A 41 18.72 -10.72 -4.38
CA TRP A 41 17.55 -10.06 -4.94
C TRP A 41 17.94 -8.90 -5.85
N CYS A 42 18.85 -8.04 -5.42
CA CYS A 42 19.33 -6.90 -6.20
C CYS A 42 19.99 -7.36 -7.50
N LYS A 43 20.79 -8.43 -7.46
CA LYS A 43 21.41 -9.02 -8.65
C LYS A 43 20.39 -9.59 -9.62
N GLU A 44 19.38 -10.31 -9.11
CA GLU A 44 18.32 -10.92 -9.93
C GLU A 44 17.54 -9.88 -10.73
N TYR A 45 17.22 -8.73 -10.10
CA TYR A 45 16.40 -7.69 -10.72
C TYR A 45 17.21 -6.52 -11.30
N ASN A 46 18.53 -6.61 -11.29
CA ASN A 46 19.45 -5.54 -11.72
C ASN A 46 19.18 -4.22 -10.99
N VAL A 47 19.02 -4.29 -9.67
CA VAL A 47 18.76 -3.18 -8.75
C VAL A 47 20.03 -2.88 -7.96
N GLU A 48 20.35 -1.62 -7.75
CA GLU A 48 21.47 -1.20 -6.92
C GLU A 48 21.07 -1.25 -5.44
N LYS A 49 21.84 -2.01 -4.63
CA LYS A 49 21.66 -2.04 -3.18
C LYS A 49 22.21 -0.75 -2.57
N CYS A 50 21.36 -0.06 -1.82
CA CYS A 50 21.73 1.11 -1.04
C CYS A 50 22.04 0.76 0.41
N SER A 51 22.85 1.57 1.06
CA SER A 51 23.26 1.41 2.46
C SER A 51 22.23 1.93 3.46
N SER A 52 21.29 2.78 3.01
CA SER A 52 20.31 3.43 3.86
C SER A 52 19.05 3.86 3.11
N ILE A 53 17.98 4.15 3.87
CA ILE A 53 16.75 4.79 3.35
C ILE A 53 17.08 6.13 2.70
N ALA A 54 17.97 6.91 3.34
CA ALA A 54 18.41 8.21 2.83
C ALA A 54 18.96 8.10 1.42
N GLU A 55 19.88 7.16 1.21
CA GLU A 55 20.50 6.94 -0.10
C GLU A 55 19.48 6.57 -1.18
N VAL A 56 18.51 5.68 -0.85
CA VAL A 56 17.40 5.36 -1.77
C VAL A 56 16.62 6.61 -2.14
N CYS A 57 16.25 7.43 -1.15
CA CYS A 57 15.45 8.62 -1.38
C CYS A 57 16.19 9.68 -2.22
N GLU A 58 17.49 9.87 -1.98
CA GLU A 58 18.29 10.84 -2.72
C GLU A 58 18.43 10.47 -4.20
N LYS A 59 18.60 9.18 -4.48
CA LYS A 59 18.80 8.65 -5.84
C LYS A 59 17.50 8.43 -6.62
N SER A 60 16.32 8.41 -5.97
CA SER A 60 15.05 8.06 -6.57
C SER A 60 14.16 9.27 -6.84
N ASP A 61 13.32 9.20 -7.88
CA ASP A 61 12.25 10.17 -8.14
C ASP A 61 10.96 9.82 -7.37
N TYR A 62 10.70 8.54 -7.18
CA TYR A 62 9.56 7.97 -6.47
C TYR A 62 10.04 6.94 -5.47
N VAL A 63 9.33 6.78 -4.37
CA VAL A 63 9.68 5.81 -3.32
C VAL A 63 8.52 4.86 -3.06
N ILE A 64 8.84 3.60 -2.86
CA ILE A 64 7.89 2.56 -2.45
C ILE A 64 8.32 2.05 -1.07
N VAL A 65 7.48 2.20 -0.08
CA VAL A 65 7.67 1.68 1.28
C VAL A 65 6.91 0.36 1.39
N LEU A 66 7.63 -0.73 1.56
CA LEU A 66 7.09 -2.08 1.65
C LEU A 66 7.46 -2.70 3.00
N ALA A 67 6.46 -3.07 3.78
CA ALA A 67 6.62 -3.93 4.95
C ALA A 67 5.40 -4.88 4.98
N PRO A 68 5.34 -5.83 4.05
CA PRO A 68 4.17 -6.68 3.87
C PRO A 68 3.85 -7.42 5.17
N SER A 69 2.56 -7.40 5.54
CA SER A 69 2.03 -8.00 6.77
C SER A 69 2.67 -7.45 8.07
N ASN A 70 3.27 -6.25 8.01
CA ASN A 70 3.88 -5.59 9.17
C ASN A 70 3.66 -4.07 9.15
N PRO A 71 2.39 -3.61 9.27
CA PRO A 71 2.04 -2.18 9.19
C PRO A 71 2.66 -1.34 10.32
N GLU A 72 3.10 -1.97 11.43
CA GLU A 72 3.76 -1.30 12.55
C GLU A 72 5.10 -0.67 12.15
N LYS A 73 5.74 -1.18 11.10
CA LYS A 73 7.00 -0.65 10.59
C LYS A 73 6.83 0.59 9.71
N HIS A 74 5.65 0.80 9.12
CA HIS A 74 5.43 1.88 8.16
C HIS A 74 5.71 3.26 8.75
N LEU A 75 5.28 3.53 9.99
CA LEU A 75 5.53 4.82 10.64
C LEU A 75 7.02 5.14 10.75
N ALA A 76 7.83 4.16 11.15
CA ALA A 76 9.28 4.36 11.27
C ALA A 76 9.92 4.68 9.92
N TYR A 77 9.51 3.98 8.86
CA TYR A 77 10.04 4.21 7.52
C TYR A 77 9.59 5.55 6.94
N VAL A 78 8.32 5.92 7.06
CA VAL A 78 7.84 7.20 6.51
C VAL A 78 8.41 8.41 7.24
N LYS A 79 8.75 8.30 8.53
CA LYS A 79 9.48 9.34 9.26
C LYS A 79 10.81 9.72 8.59
N GLU A 80 11.47 8.76 7.99
CA GLU A 80 12.70 9.00 7.22
C GLU A 80 12.38 9.43 5.77
N VAL A 81 11.54 8.69 5.06
CA VAL A 81 11.24 8.90 3.64
C VAL A 81 10.61 10.25 3.36
N PHE A 82 9.63 10.69 4.17
CA PHE A 82 8.86 11.91 3.88
C PHE A 82 9.68 13.21 3.96
N LYS A 83 10.81 13.21 4.66
CA LYS A 83 11.77 14.32 4.69
C LYS A 83 12.30 14.69 3.29
N TYR A 84 12.36 13.71 2.39
CA TYR A 84 12.90 13.89 1.02
C TYR A 84 11.85 14.39 0.02
N LYS A 85 10.59 14.54 0.42
CA LYS A 85 9.48 15.10 -0.40
C LYS A 85 9.27 14.38 -1.73
N LYS A 86 9.65 13.10 -1.79
CA LYS A 86 9.41 12.25 -2.97
C LYS A 86 7.98 11.74 -2.96
N ASN A 87 7.35 11.63 -4.13
CA ASN A 87 6.07 10.97 -4.22
C ASN A 87 6.21 9.51 -3.75
N THR A 88 5.43 9.12 -2.76
CA THR A 88 5.63 7.86 -2.06
C THR A 88 4.38 6.99 -2.11
N TYR A 89 4.56 5.72 -2.45
CA TYR A 89 3.57 4.68 -2.17
C TYR A 89 3.93 3.98 -0.86
N VAL A 90 2.95 3.84 0.02
CA VAL A 90 3.07 3.02 1.25
C VAL A 90 2.17 1.81 1.10
N ASP A 91 2.70 0.62 1.28
CA ASP A 91 1.97 -0.62 1.06
C ASP A 91 0.75 -0.78 2.01
N LYS A 92 -0.18 -1.62 1.61
CA LYS A 92 -1.28 -2.09 2.45
C LYS A 92 -0.74 -3.12 3.48
N THR A 93 -1.27 -3.22 4.64
CA THR A 93 -2.19 -2.38 5.39
C THR A 93 -1.43 -1.12 5.83
N PHE A 94 -2.02 0.04 5.61
CA PHE A 94 -1.32 1.32 5.75
C PHE A 94 -0.77 1.57 7.15
N ALA A 95 -1.55 1.31 8.18
CA ALA A 95 -1.16 1.50 9.58
C ALA A 95 -1.91 0.52 10.49
N PRO A 96 -1.38 0.20 11.67
CA PRO A 96 -2.02 -0.72 12.62
C PRO A 96 -3.27 -0.13 13.28
N ASP A 97 -3.36 1.21 13.36
CA ASP A 97 -4.45 1.92 14.01
C ASP A 97 -4.61 3.34 13.48
N TYR A 98 -5.72 3.99 13.86
CA TYR A 98 -6.06 5.35 13.44
C TYR A 98 -5.06 6.42 13.92
N ALA A 99 -4.54 6.30 15.15
CA ALA A 99 -3.61 7.27 15.70
C ALA A 99 -2.30 7.28 14.91
N THR A 100 -1.77 6.08 14.61
CA THR A 100 -0.59 5.88 13.77
C THR A 100 -0.83 6.41 12.35
N ALA A 101 -1.98 6.08 11.74
CA ALA A 101 -2.34 6.61 10.43
C ALA A 101 -2.35 8.13 10.42
N LYS A 102 -3.01 8.76 11.42
CA LYS A 102 -3.07 10.21 11.55
C LYS A 102 -1.66 10.83 11.68
N GLU A 103 -0.80 10.25 12.51
CA GLU A 103 0.59 10.72 12.66
C GLU A 103 1.33 10.68 11.31
N MET A 104 1.16 9.63 10.50
CA MET A 104 1.76 9.54 9.18
C MET A 104 1.27 10.66 8.24
N PHE A 105 -0.03 10.99 8.26
CA PHE A 105 -0.58 12.11 7.51
C PHE A 105 -0.04 13.46 7.99
N ASP A 106 0.07 13.66 9.31
CA ASP A 106 0.61 14.89 9.91
C ASP A 106 2.08 15.10 9.51
N ILE A 107 2.89 14.03 9.49
CA ILE A 107 4.28 14.06 9.03
C ILE A 107 4.35 14.42 7.54
N ALA A 108 3.53 13.78 6.71
CA ALA A 108 3.48 14.06 5.28
C ALA A 108 3.12 15.54 5.03
N SER A 109 2.14 16.06 5.75
CA SER A 109 1.74 17.47 5.69
C SER A 109 2.88 18.40 6.10
N THR A 110 3.60 18.08 7.17
CA THR A 110 4.73 18.89 7.67
C THR A 110 5.83 19.04 6.63
N TYR A 111 6.15 17.97 5.91
CA TYR A 111 7.19 18.01 4.87
C TYR A 111 6.66 18.40 3.47
N GLY A 112 5.34 18.43 3.29
CA GLY A 112 4.71 18.63 1.97
C GLY A 112 4.89 17.43 1.03
N THR A 113 4.98 16.22 1.59
CA THR A 113 5.18 15.00 0.84
C THR A 113 3.85 14.44 0.35
N LYS A 114 3.76 14.17 -0.94
CA LYS A 114 2.61 13.48 -1.52
C LYS A 114 2.78 11.98 -1.39
N PHE A 115 1.79 11.31 -0.86
CA PHE A 115 1.79 9.86 -0.75
C PHE A 115 0.40 9.27 -0.95
N PHE A 116 0.35 7.96 -1.17
CA PHE A 116 -0.88 7.18 -1.19
C PHE A 116 -0.62 5.76 -0.71
N SER A 117 -1.68 5.11 -0.28
CA SER A 117 -1.74 3.68 0.01
C SER A 117 -3.03 3.12 -0.57
N THR A 118 -3.00 1.92 -1.10
CA THR A 118 -4.19 1.30 -1.72
C THR A 118 -4.04 -0.21 -1.85
N SER A 119 -5.16 -0.88 -2.00
CA SER A 119 -5.22 -2.25 -2.49
C SER A 119 -5.22 -2.30 -4.02
N ALA A 120 -4.58 -3.31 -4.58
CA ALA A 120 -4.62 -3.57 -6.03
C ALA A 120 -6.06 -3.82 -6.52
N LEU A 121 -6.94 -4.38 -5.70
CA LEU A 121 -8.33 -4.66 -6.08
C LEU A 121 -9.14 -3.40 -6.39
N ARG A 122 -8.76 -2.22 -5.86
CA ARG A 122 -9.34 -0.95 -6.26
C ARG A 122 -9.28 -0.70 -7.77
N TYR A 123 -8.31 -1.28 -8.45
CA TYR A 123 -8.03 -1.07 -9.87
C TYR A 123 -8.48 -2.20 -10.77
N ALA A 124 -9.27 -3.14 -10.25
CA ALA A 124 -9.87 -4.20 -11.06
C ALA A 124 -10.83 -3.59 -12.09
N ASP A 125 -10.69 -3.98 -13.35
CA ASP A 125 -11.46 -3.42 -14.46
C ASP A 125 -12.95 -3.74 -14.31
N GLU A 126 -13.30 -4.87 -13.72
CA GLU A 126 -14.65 -5.33 -13.46
C GLU A 126 -15.46 -4.39 -12.56
N LEU A 127 -14.78 -3.59 -11.73
CA LEU A 127 -15.43 -2.61 -10.86
C LEU A 127 -15.93 -1.38 -11.61
N ASN A 128 -15.43 -1.11 -12.82
CA ASN A 128 -15.78 0.09 -13.57
C ASN A 128 -17.27 0.12 -13.95
N ASP A 129 -17.86 -1.01 -14.25
CA ASP A 129 -19.28 -1.13 -14.61
C ASP A 129 -20.22 -0.97 -13.40
N LEU A 130 -19.67 -1.01 -12.18
CA LEU A 130 -20.43 -0.89 -10.94
C LEU A 130 -20.39 0.54 -10.36
N ILE A 131 -19.58 1.42 -10.93
CA ILE A 131 -19.44 2.81 -10.42
C ILE A 131 -20.79 3.54 -10.46
N GLY A 132 -21.13 4.20 -9.34
CA GLY A 132 -22.41 4.90 -9.17
C GLY A 132 -23.53 4.02 -8.61
N SER A 133 -23.24 2.79 -8.22
CA SER A 133 -24.17 1.96 -7.44
C SER A 133 -24.44 2.64 -6.09
N LYS A 134 -25.71 2.57 -5.63
CA LYS A 134 -26.11 3.18 -4.34
C LYS A 134 -25.82 2.29 -3.14
N ASN A 135 -25.88 0.97 -3.34
CA ASN A 135 -25.62 -0.01 -2.29
C ASN A 135 -24.64 -1.05 -2.83
N VAL A 136 -23.63 -1.36 -2.06
CA VAL A 136 -22.57 -2.31 -2.42
C VAL A 136 -22.44 -3.34 -1.32
N PHE A 137 -22.45 -4.61 -1.71
CA PHE A 137 -22.11 -5.73 -0.86
C PHE A 137 -20.86 -6.42 -1.41
N VAL A 138 -19.84 -6.52 -0.59
CA VAL A 138 -18.59 -7.22 -0.95
C VAL A 138 -18.40 -8.38 0.00
N LEU A 139 -18.08 -9.55 -0.55
CA LEU A 139 -17.72 -10.75 0.19
C LEU A 139 -16.27 -11.06 -0.12
N GLY A 140 -15.46 -11.21 0.93
CA GLY A 140 -14.06 -11.59 0.81
C GLY A 140 -13.67 -12.64 1.82
N ASP A 141 -12.52 -13.24 1.60
CA ASP A 141 -11.88 -14.20 2.48
C ASP A 141 -10.38 -13.91 2.55
N GLY A 142 -9.74 -14.35 3.65
CA GLY A 142 -8.32 -14.15 3.85
C GLY A 142 -7.80 -14.81 5.12
N GLY A 143 -6.49 -14.79 5.31
CA GLY A 143 -5.85 -15.42 6.47
C GLY A 143 -6.24 -14.79 7.82
N ASN A 144 -6.48 -13.47 7.83
CA ASN A 144 -7.01 -12.72 8.97
C ASN A 144 -7.73 -11.45 8.48
N MET A 145 -8.68 -10.97 9.27
CA MET A 145 -9.48 -9.80 8.92
C MET A 145 -8.63 -8.52 8.83
N GLU A 146 -7.75 -8.32 9.77
CA GLU A 146 -6.98 -7.08 9.92
C GLU A 146 -6.09 -6.80 8.70
N GLU A 147 -5.58 -7.85 8.09
CA GLU A 147 -4.69 -7.73 6.94
C GLU A 147 -5.44 -7.68 5.60
N TYR A 148 -6.62 -8.33 5.50
CA TYR A 148 -7.31 -8.52 4.24
C TYR A 148 -8.51 -7.58 4.01
N ILE A 149 -9.15 -7.09 5.07
CA ILE A 149 -10.35 -6.23 4.96
C ILE A 149 -10.13 -4.96 4.11
N VAL A 150 -8.91 -4.50 3.99
CA VAL A 150 -8.58 -3.35 3.14
C VAL A 150 -8.95 -3.60 1.66
N HIS A 151 -8.90 -4.85 1.22
CA HIS A 151 -9.24 -5.21 -0.16
C HIS A 151 -10.72 -4.97 -0.46
N GLU A 152 -11.59 -5.42 0.44
CA GLU A 152 -13.05 -5.27 0.31
C GLU A 152 -13.48 -3.81 0.46
N ILE A 153 -12.87 -3.09 1.40
CA ILE A 153 -13.14 -1.66 1.60
C ILE A 153 -12.73 -0.85 0.37
N GLU A 154 -11.58 -1.12 -0.22
CA GLU A 154 -11.09 -0.43 -1.41
C GLU A 154 -11.99 -0.65 -2.64
N MET A 155 -12.57 -1.83 -2.80
CA MET A 155 -13.56 -2.09 -3.85
C MET A 155 -14.84 -1.25 -3.61
N ALA A 156 -15.36 -1.25 -2.39
CA ALA A 156 -16.55 -0.45 -2.05
C ALA A 156 -16.31 1.05 -2.27
N VAL A 157 -15.19 1.58 -1.81
CA VAL A 157 -14.80 2.98 -2.01
C VAL A 157 -14.65 3.33 -3.51
N LYS A 158 -14.10 2.42 -4.31
CA LYS A 158 -13.99 2.60 -5.78
C LYS A 158 -15.35 2.69 -6.44
N ILE A 159 -16.30 1.84 -6.03
CA ILE A 159 -17.64 1.76 -6.63
C ILE A 159 -18.49 2.98 -6.22
N LEU A 160 -18.51 3.31 -4.94
CA LEU A 160 -19.35 4.38 -4.39
C LEU A 160 -18.78 5.78 -4.66
N GLN A 161 -17.47 5.94 -4.69
CA GLN A 161 -16.77 7.23 -4.89
C GLN A 161 -17.14 8.33 -3.89
N GLU A 162 -17.53 7.95 -2.68
CA GLU A 162 -18.01 8.83 -1.63
C GLU A 162 -17.15 8.69 -0.37
N LYS A 163 -17.27 9.65 0.53
CA LYS A 163 -16.59 9.58 1.83
C LYS A 163 -17.39 8.73 2.81
N SER A 164 -16.67 7.88 3.53
CA SER A 164 -17.26 7.15 4.66
C SER A 164 -17.51 8.09 5.84
N LEU A 165 -18.68 7.99 6.44
CA LEU A 165 -19.09 8.75 7.62
C LEU A 165 -19.01 7.94 8.91
N ALA A 166 -19.33 6.66 8.83
CA ALA A 166 -19.36 5.78 9.98
C ALA A 166 -19.07 4.34 9.58
N VAL A 167 -18.51 3.57 10.50
CA VAL A 167 -18.30 2.15 10.35
C VAL A 167 -18.81 1.41 11.59
N LYS A 168 -19.46 0.26 11.36
CA LYS A 168 -19.88 -0.67 12.40
C LYS A 168 -19.33 -2.05 12.05
N VAL A 169 -18.66 -2.68 13.01
CA VAL A 169 -18.13 -4.03 12.87
C VAL A 169 -18.86 -4.95 13.84
N GLU A 170 -19.36 -6.06 13.34
CA GLU A 170 -20.04 -7.10 14.11
C GLU A 170 -19.41 -8.45 13.82
N LYS A 171 -19.04 -9.20 14.88
CA LYS A 171 -18.58 -10.57 14.74
C LYS A 171 -19.75 -11.53 14.83
N GLN A 172 -19.89 -12.39 13.82
CA GLN A 172 -20.94 -13.43 13.73
C GLN A 172 -20.28 -14.79 13.54
N GLY A 173 -20.04 -15.50 14.63
CA GLY A 173 -19.29 -16.75 14.60
C GLY A 173 -17.85 -16.51 14.15
N ASN A 174 -17.47 -17.13 13.05
CA ASN A 174 -16.13 -16.96 12.44
C ASN A 174 -16.09 -15.86 11.35
N GLN A 175 -17.19 -15.15 11.16
CA GLN A 175 -17.30 -14.10 10.14
C GLN A 175 -17.36 -12.72 10.80
N TYR A 176 -16.98 -11.70 10.05
CA TYR A 176 -17.18 -10.30 10.40
C TYR A 176 -18.14 -9.66 9.39
N VAL A 177 -19.10 -8.89 9.90
CA VAL A 177 -19.98 -8.05 9.09
C VAL A 177 -19.58 -6.61 9.34
N ILE A 178 -19.15 -5.94 8.28
CA ILE A 178 -18.73 -4.54 8.34
C ILE A 178 -19.74 -3.71 7.55
N ARG A 179 -20.38 -2.77 8.23
CA ARG A 179 -21.30 -1.82 7.62
C ARG A 179 -20.64 -0.46 7.60
N ILE A 180 -20.56 0.13 6.43
CA ILE A 180 -19.98 1.46 6.23
C ILE A 180 -21.09 2.35 5.69
N LYS A 181 -21.32 3.47 6.35
CA LYS A 181 -22.22 4.53 5.88
C LYS A 181 -21.40 5.56 5.10
N PHE A 182 -21.88 5.95 3.93
CA PHE A 182 -21.30 6.98 3.07
C PHE A 182 -22.15 8.25 3.06
N GLU A 183 -21.66 9.35 2.45
CA GLU A 183 -22.25 10.69 2.53
C GLU A 183 -23.68 10.79 1.93
N ASN A 184 -23.96 10.03 0.87
CA ASN A 184 -25.24 10.11 0.13
C ASN A 184 -26.21 8.96 0.42
N ASP A 185 -26.04 8.30 1.55
CA ASP A 185 -26.94 7.25 2.06
C ASP A 185 -28.17 7.82 2.78
#